data_68e6ccf1b2edad069f286fe738005d85
#
_entry.id   68e6ccf1b2edad069f286fe738005d85
#
_cell.length_a   1.000
_cell.length_b   1.000
_cell.length_c   1.000
_cell.angle_alpha   90.00
_cell.angle_beta   90.00
_cell.angle_gamma   90.00
#
_symmetry.space_group_name_H-M   'P 1'
#
loop_
_entity.id
_entity.type
_entity.pdbx_description
1 polymer ?
#
loop_
_entity_poly.entity_id
_entity_poly.type
_entity_poly.pdbx_seq_one_letter_code
_entity_poly.pdbx_strand_id
1 'polypeptide(L)'
;MKKLFSIECKGAILSPFLWIAACIPIGLNLYGIVLTSYGFTITASSFFFDNTPVICIFLSIFIPLHIGQEFEVRTINNKIMAGYSRSQIYLTEMLISILCGFLLLVTDIGSILLLAKITALSFGITFHEFFMECILCFVCVAVISALFTMITMLMHKRLSSIAVALCLTILGLQLGGNTVSDLKQEEYRVEKDGTTTENVLYIKGLERTLANGHMLISPFAQAKCQPEMQHETADMKAENSLIFKNVSHHWEFLMMNLIEIIVFTRLGLLLFKKQDLK
;
A
#
# COMPACT_ATOMS: atom_id res chain seq x y z
N MET A 1 16.22 -16.91 -16.04
CA MET A 1 15.63 -16.10 -14.97
C MET A 1 16.68 -15.44 -14.05
N LYS A 2 17.59 -16.17 -13.39
CA LYS A 2 18.54 -15.55 -12.44
C LYS A 2 19.39 -14.39 -13.00
N LYS A 3 19.95 -14.53 -14.23
CA LYS A 3 20.70 -13.44 -14.88
C LYS A 3 19.85 -12.21 -15.17
N LEU A 4 18.64 -12.41 -15.74
CA LEU A 4 17.72 -11.32 -16.03
C LEU A 4 17.35 -10.58 -14.75
N PHE A 5 16.92 -11.31 -13.73
CA PHE A 5 16.56 -10.73 -12.43
C PHE A 5 17.72 -9.92 -11.81
N SER A 6 18.96 -10.43 -11.87
CA SER A 6 20.12 -9.72 -11.32
C SER A 6 20.42 -8.40 -12.05
N ILE A 7 20.23 -8.35 -13.37
CA ILE A 7 20.44 -7.14 -14.17
C ILE A 7 19.39 -6.09 -13.87
N GLU A 8 18.10 -6.50 -13.90
CA GLU A 8 16.98 -5.61 -13.64
C GLU A 8 16.96 -5.09 -12.20
N CYS A 9 17.29 -5.95 -11.23
CA CYS A 9 17.40 -5.57 -9.83
C CYS A 9 18.48 -4.49 -9.63
N LYS A 10 19.63 -4.62 -10.30
CA LYS A 10 20.65 -3.56 -10.29
C LYS A 10 20.15 -2.26 -10.91
N GLY A 11 19.43 -2.33 -12.03
CA GLY A 11 18.82 -1.16 -12.68
C GLY A 11 17.84 -0.43 -11.75
N ALA A 12 16.96 -1.19 -11.08
CA ALA A 12 15.99 -0.65 -10.13
C ALA A 12 16.68 0.01 -8.91
N ILE A 13 17.67 -0.67 -8.30
CA ILE A 13 18.41 -0.17 -7.12
C ILE A 13 19.24 1.07 -7.48
N LEU A 14 19.80 1.16 -8.66
CA LEU A 14 20.57 2.31 -9.11
C LEU A 14 19.70 3.50 -9.53
N SER A 15 18.37 3.33 -9.58
CA SER A 15 17.46 4.43 -9.91
C SER A 15 17.46 5.50 -8.82
N PRO A 16 17.81 6.77 -9.14
CA PRO A 16 17.74 7.85 -8.15
C PRO A 16 16.35 8.07 -7.59
N PHE A 17 15.31 7.81 -8.39
CA PHE A 17 13.93 7.97 -7.99
C PHE A 17 13.55 7.04 -6.84
N LEU A 18 14.04 5.81 -6.82
CA LEU A 18 13.78 4.87 -5.72
C LEU A 18 14.33 5.38 -4.39
N TRP A 19 15.54 5.96 -4.40
CA TRP A 19 16.16 6.51 -3.19
C TRP A 19 15.49 7.79 -2.72
N ILE A 20 15.07 8.67 -3.64
CA ILE A 20 14.25 9.85 -3.30
C ILE A 20 12.95 9.37 -2.64
N ALA A 21 12.27 8.37 -3.23
CA ALA A 21 11.06 7.79 -2.67
C ALA A 21 11.28 7.16 -1.28
N ALA A 22 12.44 6.56 -1.02
CA ALA A 22 12.80 6.01 0.29
C ALA A 22 13.09 7.10 1.34
N CYS A 23 13.64 8.25 0.93
CA CYS A 23 13.93 9.34 1.86
C CYS A 23 12.69 10.10 2.32
N ILE A 24 11.61 10.13 1.53
CA ILE A 24 10.41 10.92 1.87
C ILE A 24 9.66 10.36 3.09
N PRO A 25 9.36 9.06 3.23
CA PRO A 25 8.78 8.51 4.46
C PRO A 25 9.63 8.80 5.69
N ILE A 26 10.96 8.72 5.57
CA ILE A 26 11.88 9.06 6.67
C ILE A 26 11.70 10.53 7.11
N GLY A 27 11.62 11.45 6.15
CA GLY A 27 11.38 12.86 6.42
C GLY A 27 10.01 13.13 7.06
N LEU A 28 8.97 12.45 6.59
CA LEU A 28 7.62 12.55 7.15
C LEU A 28 7.55 12.02 8.58
N ASN A 29 8.19 10.90 8.88
CA ASN A 29 8.27 10.33 10.22
C ASN A 29 9.03 11.25 11.18
N LEU A 30 10.16 11.82 10.73
CA LEU A 30 10.91 12.80 11.51
C LEU A 30 10.05 14.05 11.81
N TYR A 31 9.38 14.59 10.80
CA TYR A 31 8.49 15.73 10.93
C TYR A 31 7.33 15.45 11.90
N GLY A 32 6.67 14.29 11.77
CA GLY A 32 5.60 13.85 12.66
C GLY A 32 6.05 13.77 14.12
N ILE A 33 7.15 13.08 14.41
CA ILE A 33 7.68 12.92 15.77
C ILE A 33 8.10 14.27 16.37
N VAL A 34 8.72 15.15 15.58
CA VAL A 34 9.12 16.49 16.07
C VAL A 34 7.90 17.34 16.42
N LEU A 35 6.87 17.37 15.56
CA LEU A 35 5.66 18.16 15.84
C LEU A 35 4.92 17.67 17.08
N THR A 36 4.85 16.38 17.26
CA THR A 36 4.08 15.77 18.34
C THR A 36 4.79 15.82 19.70
N SER A 37 6.12 15.98 19.72
CA SER A 37 6.89 16.17 20.97
C SER A 37 6.52 17.45 21.72
N TYR A 38 5.76 18.35 21.12
CA TYR A 38 5.34 19.63 21.73
C TYR A 38 4.06 19.58 22.60
N GLY A 39 3.53 18.41 22.96
CA GLY A 39 2.43 18.43 23.93
C GLY A 39 1.51 17.21 24.04
N PHE A 40 1.80 16.11 23.37
CA PHE A 40 0.99 14.89 23.44
C PHE A 40 1.79 13.68 23.89
N THR A 41 1.18 12.82 24.71
CA THR A 41 1.72 11.50 25.02
C THR A 41 1.51 10.59 23.80
N ILE A 42 2.55 10.44 22.99
CA ILE A 42 2.48 9.69 21.73
C ILE A 42 3.30 8.42 21.86
N THR A 43 2.81 7.37 21.25
CA THR A 43 3.48 6.08 21.12
C THR A 43 4.08 5.92 19.71
N ALA A 44 5.10 5.09 19.55
CA ALA A 44 5.67 4.79 18.25
C ALA A 44 4.64 4.13 17.31
N SER A 45 3.67 3.40 17.86
CA SER A 45 2.59 2.76 17.10
C SER A 45 1.72 3.77 16.33
N SER A 46 1.58 5.00 16.82
CA SER A 46 0.79 6.03 16.12
C SER A 46 1.36 6.47 14.77
N PHE A 47 2.59 6.08 14.45
CA PHE A 47 3.25 6.44 13.18
C PHE A 47 3.44 5.23 12.25
N PHE A 48 3.28 4.00 12.76
CA PHE A 48 3.43 2.83 11.91
C PHE A 48 2.37 2.85 10.80
N PHE A 49 2.84 2.62 9.58
CA PHE A 49 2.03 2.50 8.36
C PHE A 49 1.32 3.77 7.89
N ASP A 50 1.47 4.92 8.56
CA ASP A 50 0.90 6.22 8.15
C ASP A 50 1.33 6.61 6.74
N ASN A 51 2.54 6.23 6.34
CA ASN A 51 3.09 6.52 5.02
C ASN A 51 2.71 5.48 3.95
N THR A 52 1.96 4.43 4.28
CA THR A 52 1.53 3.42 3.28
C THR A 52 0.83 4.05 2.07
N PRO A 53 -0.12 5.00 2.22
CA PRO A 53 -0.70 5.71 1.09
C PRO A 53 0.33 6.48 0.24
N VAL A 54 1.34 7.05 0.88
CA VAL A 54 2.43 7.77 0.19
C VAL A 54 3.28 6.79 -0.61
N ILE A 55 3.59 5.62 -0.05
CA ILE A 55 4.29 4.53 -0.75
C ILE A 55 3.50 4.08 -1.98
N CYS A 56 2.16 3.96 -1.89
CA CYS A 56 1.31 3.64 -3.03
C CYS A 56 1.43 4.66 -4.17
N ILE A 57 1.48 5.96 -3.83
CA ILE A 57 1.69 7.03 -4.81
C ILE A 57 3.07 6.90 -5.46
N PHE A 58 4.13 6.64 -4.70
CA PHE A 58 5.47 6.43 -5.27
C PHE A 58 5.53 5.22 -6.19
N LEU A 59 4.91 4.10 -5.82
CA LEU A 59 4.84 2.91 -6.66
C LEU A 59 4.07 3.15 -7.95
N SER A 60 3.01 3.97 -7.92
CA SER A 60 2.24 4.34 -9.12
C SER A 60 3.04 5.16 -10.14
N ILE A 61 4.10 5.81 -9.71
CA ILE A 61 5.04 6.54 -10.58
C ILE A 61 6.23 5.66 -10.93
N PHE A 62 6.87 5.03 -9.92
CA PHE A 62 8.11 4.29 -10.09
C PHE A 62 7.96 3.09 -11.03
N ILE A 63 6.92 2.27 -10.82
CA ILE A 63 6.75 1.04 -11.62
C ILE A 63 6.55 1.36 -13.11
N PRO A 64 5.61 2.27 -13.49
CA PRO A 64 5.49 2.68 -14.88
C PRO A 64 6.72 3.42 -15.43
N LEU A 65 7.44 4.15 -14.57
CA LEU A 65 8.67 4.81 -14.96
C LEU A 65 9.75 3.79 -15.35
N HIS A 66 9.95 2.78 -14.51
CA HIS A 66 10.97 1.74 -14.70
C HIS A 66 10.65 0.84 -15.88
N ILE A 67 9.48 0.19 -15.86
CA ILE A 67 9.06 -0.74 -16.92
C ILE A 67 8.75 -0.02 -18.22
N GLY A 68 8.11 1.16 -18.17
CA GLY A 68 7.76 1.94 -19.37
C GLY A 68 8.98 2.44 -20.12
N GLN A 69 10.07 2.75 -19.43
CA GLN A 69 11.35 3.10 -20.07
C GLN A 69 11.89 1.96 -20.92
N GLU A 70 11.72 0.71 -20.50
CA GLU A 70 12.17 -0.46 -21.25
C GLU A 70 11.43 -0.64 -22.58
N PHE A 71 10.14 -0.27 -22.64
CA PHE A 71 9.39 -0.25 -23.89
C PHE A 71 9.88 0.85 -24.81
N GLU A 72 10.10 2.06 -24.30
CA GLU A 72 10.58 3.20 -25.09
C GLU A 72 11.97 2.96 -25.72
N VAL A 73 12.89 2.37 -24.94
CA VAL A 73 14.24 2.04 -25.40
C VAL A 73 14.31 0.69 -26.11
N ARG A 74 13.17 -0.01 -26.26
CA ARG A 74 13.04 -1.34 -26.88
C ARG A 74 13.87 -2.44 -26.21
N THR A 75 14.23 -2.27 -24.94
CA THR A 75 14.98 -3.27 -24.16
C THR A 75 14.21 -4.58 -24.03
N ILE A 76 12.88 -4.52 -23.94
CA ILE A 76 12.01 -5.71 -23.90
C ILE A 76 12.17 -6.54 -25.18
N ASN A 77 12.24 -5.92 -26.35
CA ASN A 77 12.45 -6.63 -27.61
C ASN A 77 13.84 -7.31 -27.63
N ASN A 78 14.86 -6.63 -27.12
CA ASN A 78 16.22 -7.20 -27.00
C ASN A 78 16.23 -8.40 -26.02
N LYS A 79 15.48 -8.34 -24.91
CA LYS A 79 15.32 -9.49 -23.99
C LYS A 79 14.70 -10.69 -24.70
N ILE A 80 13.66 -10.49 -25.53
CA ILE A 80 13.02 -11.54 -26.32
C ILE A 80 13.97 -12.13 -27.36
N MET A 81 14.73 -11.28 -28.08
CA MET A 81 15.76 -11.73 -29.04
C MET A 81 16.88 -12.52 -28.36
N ALA A 82 17.20 -12.20 -27.11
CA ALA A 82 18.17 -12.94 -26.29
C ALA A 82 17.61 -14.29 -25.76
N GLY A 83 16.38 -14.67 -26.15
CA GLY A 83 15.78 -15.97 -25.82
C GLY A 83 14.96 -16.01 -24.54
N TYR A 84 14.70 -14.87 -23.87
CA TYR A 84 13.80 -14.86 -22.70
C TYR A 84 12.34 -14.91 -23.14
N SER A 85 11.57 -15.80 -22.49
CA SER A 85 10.12 -15.86 -22.74
C SER A 85 9.40 -14.64 -22.17
N ARG A 86 8.28 -14.23 -22.79
CA ARG A 86 7.44 -13.12 -22.30
C ARG A 86 7.01 -13.31 -20.85
N SER A 87 6.72 -14.56 -20.45
CA SER A 87 6.38 -14.88 -19.06
C SER A 87 7.53 -14.63 -18.09
N GLN A 88 8.77 -14.97 -18.50
CA GLN A 88 9.95 -14.73 -17.68
C GLN A 88 10.20 -13.23 -17.49
N ILE A 89 10.02 -12.43 -18.55
CA ILE A 89 10.16 -10.99 -18.49
C ILE A 89 9.09 -10.40 -17.54
N TYR A 90 7.80 -10.73 -17.76
CA TYR A 90 6.70 -10.23 -16.91
C TYR A 90 6.91 -10.57 -15.43
N LEU A 91 7.21 -11.83 -15.11
CA LEU A 91 7.41 -12.26 -13.72
C LEU A 91 8.65 -11.62 -13.08
N THR A 92 9.70 -11.38 -13.86
CA THR A 92 10.89 -10.68 -13.35
C THR A 92 10.56 -9.25 -12.98
N GLU A 93 9.90 -8.50 -13.85
CA GLU A 93 9.51 -7.11 -13.59
C GLU A 93 8.53 -7.00 -12.40
N MET A 94 7.57 -7.93 -12.31
CA MET A 94 6.65 -7.97 -11.18
C MET A 94 7.39 -8.23 -9.85
N LEU A 95 8.30 -9.19 -9.81
CA LEU A 95 9.09 -9.49 -8.61
C LEU A 95 9.96 -8.29 -8.20
N ILE A 96 10.56 -7.57 -9.15
CA ILE A 96 11.35 -6.37 -8.86
C ILE A 96 10.47 -5.25 -8.33
N SER A 97 9.29 -5.06 -8.92
CA SER A 97 8.33 -4.08 -8.44
C SER A 97 7.91 -4.34 -6.99
N ILE A 98 7.63 -5.62 -6.65
CA ILE A 98 7.31 -6.04 -5.28
C ILE A 98 8.50 -5.81 -4.34
N LEU A 99 9.72 -6.13 -4.75
CA LEU A 99 10.92 -5.91 -3.94
C LEU A 99 11.19 -4.43 -3.70
N CYS A 100 10.96 -3.57 -4.68
CA CYS A 100 11.07 -2.12 -4.50
C CYS A 100 10.02 -1.60 -3.51
N GLY A 101 8.77 -2.07 -3.61
CA GLY A 101 7.73 -1.75 -2.63
C GLY A 101 8.08 -2.22 -1.22
N PHE A 102 8.60 -3.42 -1.09
CA PHE A 102 9.11 -3.94 0.19
C PHE A 102 10.26 -3.10 0.76
N LEU A 103 11.20 -2.67 -0.08
CA LEU A 103 12.29 -1.80 0.33
C LEU A 103 11.76 -0.47 0.89
N LEU A 104 10.76 0.13 0.25
CA LEU A 104 10.13 1.37 0.75
C LEU A 104 9.45 1.16 2.11
N LEU A 105 8.74 0.05 2.30
CA LEU A 105 8.14 -0.30 3.59
C LEU A 105 9.21 -0.54 4.69
N VAL A 106 10.27 -1.25 4.37
CA VAL A 106 11.37 -1.49 5.33
C VAL A 106 12.05 -0.19 5.72
N THR A 107 12.24 0.74 4.79
CA THR A 107 12.82 2.06 5.12
C THR A 107 11.88 2.90 5.97
N ASP A 108 10.57 2.85 5.72
CA ASP A 108 9.56 3.53 6.51
C ASP A 108 9.53 3.01 7.95
N ILE A 109 9.28 1.71 8.14
CA ILE A 109 9.23 1.06 9.46
C ILE A 109 10.57 1.20 10.19
N GLY A 110 11.68 0.99 9.48
CA GLY A 110 13.02 1.11 10.04
C GLY A 110 13.32 2.52 10.56
N SER A 111 12.83 3.56 9.87
CA SER A 111 12.99 4.95 10.30
C SER A 111 12.20 5.23 11.58
N ILE A 112 10.98 4.72 11.72
CA ILE A 112 10.16 4.90 12.91
C ILE A 112 10.80 4.18 14.11
N LEU A 113 11.26 2.93 13.93
CA LEU A 113 11.95 2.18 14.98
C LEU A 113 13.22 2.89 15.46
N LEU A 114 13.99 3.45 14.52
CA LEU A 114 15.19 4.20 14.85
C LEU A 114 14.86 5.48 15.62
N LEU A 115 13.89 6.26 15.13
CA LEU A 115 13.46 7.50 15.75
C LEU A 115 12.83 7.25 17.14
N ALA A 116 11.99 6.23 17.28
CA ALA A 116 11.41 5.83 18.55
C ALA A 116 12.48 5.49 19.60
N LYS A 117 13.55 4.81 19.17
CA LYS A 117 14.69 4.52 20.05
C LYS A 117 15.45 5.78 20.49
N ILE A 118 15.65 6.74 19.57
CA ILE A 118 16.35 8.01 19.85
C ILE A 118 15.51 8.90 20.77
N THR A 119 14.19 8.96 20.56
CA THR A 119 13.27 9.82 21.33
C THR A 119 12.72 9.12 22.60
N ALA A 120 13.11 7.87 22.85
CA ALA A 120 12.61 7.05 23.96
C ALA A 120 11.07 6.93 24.01
N LEU A 121 10.41 6.94 22.85
CA LEU A 121 8.97 6.72 22.72
C LEU A 121 8.61 5.27 23.10
N SER A 122 7.50 5.11 23.82
CA SER A 122 6.94 3.78 24.11
C SER A 122 6.43 3.12 22.83
N PHE A 123 6.52 1.80 22.74
CA PHE A 123 6.14 1.09 21.52
C PHE A 123 4.62 1.08 21.27
N GLY A 124 3.83 0.95 22.33
CA GLY A 124 2.36 1.09 22.32
C GLY A 124 1.56 -0.14 21.89
N ILE A 125 2.15 -1.09 21.15
CA ILE A 125 1.50 -2.32 20.67
C ILE A 125 2.34 -3.55 21.00
N THR A 126 1.72 -4.74 20.95
CA THR A 126 2.44 -6.00 21.15
C THR A 126 3.25 -6.37 19.91
N PHE A 127 4.34 -7.13 20.10
CA PHE A 127 5.16 -7.60 18.99
C PHE A 127 4.37 -8.46 18.00
N HIS A 128 3.39 -9.22 18.46
CA HIS A 128 2.53 -10.05 17.61
C HIS A 128 1.64 -9.20 16.70
N GLU A 129 0.99 -8.19 17.24
CA GLU A 129 0.18 -7.23 16.47
C GLU A 129 1.03 -6.51 15.43
N PHE A 130 2.17 -5.96 15.84
CA PHE A 130 3.11 -5.33 14.93
C PHE A 130 3.52 -6.23 13.74
N PHE A 131 3.84 -7.49 14.04
CA PHE A 131 4.27 -8.42 13.00
C PHE A 131 3.14 -8.79 12.03
N MET A 132 1.92 -8.96 12.52
CA MET A 132 0.75 -9.21 11.68
C MET A 132 0.45 -8.04 10.76
N GLU A 133 0.52 -6.83 11.27
CA GLU A 133 0.33 -5.60 10.46
C GLU A 133 1.43 -5.43 9.41
N CYS A 134 2.68 -5.74 9.72
CA CYS A 134 3.76 -5.75 8.74
C CYS A 134 3.46 -6.71 7.58
N ILE A 135 2.96 -7.91 7.87
CA ILE A 135 2.58 -8.89 6.84
C ILE A 135 1.46 -8.34 5.97
N LEU A 136 0.40 -7.79 6.57
CA LEU A 136 -0.73 -7.24 5.84
C LEU A 136 -0.31 -6.08 4.94
N CYS A 137 0.50 -5.15 5.46
CA CYS A 137 1.00 -4.02 4.71
C CYS A 137 1.89 -4.47 3.53
N PHE A 138 2.77 -5.44 3.77
CA PHE A 138 3.61 -6.01 2.71
C PHE A 138 2.78 -6.65 1.61
N VAL A 139 1.78 -7.46 1.96
CA VAL A 139 0.93 -8.14 0.96
C VAL A 139 0.06 -7.12 0.20
N CYS A 140 -0.45 -6.08 0.87
CA CYS A 140 -1.17 -4.97 0.25
C CYS A 140 -0.29 -4.24 -0.80
N VAL A 141 0.94 -3.89 -0.44
CA VAL A 141 1.91 -3.28 -1.36
C VAL A 141 2.27 -4.21 -2.52
N ALA A 142 2.34 -5.52 -2.29
CA ALA A 142 2.58 -6.51 -3.33
C ALA A 142 1.41 -6.57 -4.35
N VAL A 143 0.14 -6.47 -3.89
CA VAL A 143 -1.04 -6.36 -4.78
C VAL A 143 -0.94 -5.13 -5.68
N ILE A 144 -0.67 -3.97 -5.08
CA ILE A 144 -0.54 -2.70 -5.80
C ILE A 144 0.60 -2.76 -6.83
N SER A 145 1.73 -3.36 -6.45
CA SER A 145 2.86 -3.58 -7.35
C SER A 145 2.50 -4.50 -8.53
N ALA A 146 1.77 -5.58 -8.28
CA ALA A 146 1.29 -6.50 -9.32
C ALA A 146 0.29 -5.81 -10.27
N LEU A 147 -0.64 -5.01 -9.74
CA LEU A 147 -1.59 -4.23 -10.51
C LEU A 147 -0.88 -3.23 -11.45
N PHE A 148 0.05 -2.43 -10.93
CA PHE A 148 0.77 -1.45 -11.75
C PHE A 148 1.71 -2.08 -12.76
N THR A 149 2.33 -3.20 -12.43
CA THR A 149 3.11 -4.00 -13.39
C THR A 149 2.21 -4.48 -14.53
N MET A 150 1.03 -5.02 -14.21
CA MET A 150 0.04 -5.44 -15.22
C MET A 150 -0.35 -4.27 -16.13
N ILE A 151 -0.77 -3.14 -15.58
CA ILE A 151 -1.17 -1.96 -16.33
C ILE A 151 -0.04 -1.50 -17.27
N THR A 152 1.17 -1.38 -16.75
CA THR A 152 2.31 -0.88 -17.53
C THR A 152 2.69 -1.82 -18.66
N MET A 153 2.71 -3.14 -18.39
CA MET A 153 2.98 -4.15 -19.39
C MET A 153 1.93 -4.22 -20.51
N LEU A 154 0.69 -3.78 -20.23
CA LEU A 154 -0.39 -3.73 -21.22
C LEU A 154 -0.38 -2.46 -22.06
N MET A 155 0.00 -1.33 -21.46
CA MET A 155 -0.06 -0.02 -22.14
C MET A 155 1.15 0.27 -23.02
N HIS A 156 2.33 -0.30 -22.76
CA HIS A 156 3.60 -0.12 -23.48
C HIS A 156 4.08 1.34 -23.61
N LYS A 157 3.41 2.29 -22.97
CA LYS A 157 3.70 3.72 -23.02
C LYS A 157 3.93 4.26 -21.61
N ARG A 158 5.10 4.77 -21.36
CA ARG A 158 5.53 5.27 -20.06
C ARG A 158 4.57 6.31 -19.47
N LEU A 159 4.33 7.41 -20.20
CA LEU A 159 3.50 8.52 -19.70
C LEU A 159 2.05 8.10 -19.47
N SER A 160 1.45 7.34 -20.39
CA SER A 160 0.07 6.88 -20.23
C SER A 160 -0.07 5.93 -19.05
N SER A 161 0.91 5.05 -18.84
CA SER A 161 0.91 4.12 -17.68
C SER A 161 1.04 4.86 -16.37
N ILE A 162 1.91 5.89 -16.28
CA ILE A 162 2.02 6.75 -15.10
C ILE A 162 0.67 7.46 -14.82
N ALA A 163 0.08 8.07 -15.86
CA ALA A 163 -1.18 8.79 -15.71
C ALA A 163 -2.32 7.88 -15.19
N VAL A 164 -2.47 6.68 -15.75
CA VAL A 164 -3.50 5.72 -15.33
C VAL A 164 -3.21 5.20 -13.92
N ALA A 165 -1.97 4.79 -13.62
CA ALA A 165 -1.61 4.28 -12.31
C ALA A 165 -1.80 5.35 -11.21
N LEU A 166 -1.38 6.60 -11.47
CA LEU A 166 -1.53 7.70 -10.54
C LEU A 166 -3.01 8.08 -10.33
N CYS A 167 -3.79 8.13 -11.42
CA CYS A 167 -5.23 8.39 -11.34
C CYS A 167 -5.95 7.32 -10.51
N LEU A 168 -5.66 6.03 -10.76
CA LEU A 168 -6.20 4.92 -9.97
C LEU A 168 -5.80 5.01 -8.49
N THR A 169 -4.55 5.39 -8.21
CA THR A 169 -4.08 5.54 -6.83
C THR A 169 -4.80 6.67 -6.12
N ILE A 170 -4.88 7.86 -6.72
CA ILE A 170 -5.53 9.02 -6.09
C ILE A 170 -7.00 8.74 -5.84
N LEU A 171 -7.72 8.23 -6.86
CA LEU A 171 -9.14 7.89 -6.73
C LEU A 171 -9.35 6.75 -5.71
N GLY A 172 -8.52 5.71 -5.77
CA GLY A 172 -8.60 4.58 -4.84
C GLY A 172 -8.34 4.99 -3.39
N LEU A 173 -7.32 5.82 -3.13
CA LEU A 173 -7.03 6.33 -1.79
C LEU A 173 -8.13 7.29 -1.30
N GLN A 174 -8.71 8.11 -2.17
CA GLN A 174 -9.82 8.99 -1.81
C GLN A 174 -11.07 8.21 -1.43
N LEU A 175 -11.46 7.24 -2.27
CA LEU A 175 -12.61 6.36 -1.99
C LEU A 175 -12.35 5.51 -0.75
N GLY A 176 -11.13 4.97 -0.60
CA GLY A 176 -10.75 4.22 0.60
C GLY A 176 -10.82 5.06 1.86
N GLY A 177 -10.33 6.30 1.84
CA GLY A 177 -10.40 7.23 2.96
C GLY A 177 -11.85 7.56 3.36
N ASN A 178 -12.73 7.79 2.39
CA ASN A 178 -14.15 8.00 2.65
C ASN A 178 -14.78 6.75 3.31
N THR A 179 -14.49 5.55 2.78
CA THR A 179 -15.00 4.29 3.34
C THR A 179 -14.54 4.09 4.79
N VAL A 180 -13.26 4.36 5.09
CA VAL A 180 -12.74 4.28 6.46
C VAL A 180 -13.45 5.27 7.37
N SER A 181 -13.61 6.52 6.91
CA SER A 181 -14.31 7.57 7.66
C SER A 181 -15.76 7.20 7.95
N ASP A 182 -16.48 6.63 6.98
CA ASP A 182 -17.87 6.22 7.12
C ASP A 182 -18.01 5.04 8.09
N LEU A 183 -17.10 4.07 8.03
CA LEU A 183 -17.10 2.91 8.92
C LEU A 183 -16.76 3.25 10.38
N LYS A 184 -15.99 4.34 10.59
CA LYS A 184 -15.64 4.87 11.92
C LYS A 184 -16.79 5.59 12.62
N GLN A 185 -17.87 5.96 11.92
CA GLN A 185 -18.98 6.67 12.55
C GLN A 185 -19.69 5.77 13.56
N GLU A 186 -19.89 6.31 14.78
CA GLU A 186 -20.72 5.67 15.81
C GLU A 186 -22.21 5.87 15.51
N GLU A 187 -23.03 4.89 15.89
CA GLU A 187 -24.50 4.95 15.68
C GLU A 187 -25.15 6.08 16.48
N TYR A 188 -24.62 6.35 17.67
CA TYR A 188 -25.10 7.41 18.56
C TYR A 188 -23.99 8.38 18.89
N ARG A 189 -24.30 9.67 18.85
CA ARG A 189 -23.44 10.73 19.34
C ARG A 189 -23.85 11.17 20.72
N VAL A 190 -22.91 11.31 21.64
CA VAL A 190 -23.13 11.95 22.93
C VAL A 190 -22.88 13.44 22.75
N GLU A 191 -23.93 14.26 22.92
CA GLU A 191 -23.82 15.71 22.91
C GLU A 191 -23.19 16.23 24.21
N LYS A 192 -22.75 17.50 24.21
CA LYS A 192 -22.08 18.13 25.38
C LYS A 192 -22.97 18.21 26.63
N ASP A 193 -24.27 18.11 26.47
CA ASP A 193 -25.28 18.09 27.54
C ASP A 193 -25.55 16.67 28.09
N GLY A 194 -24.86 15.63 27.57
CA GLY A 194 -25.05 14.24 27.97
C GLY A 194 -26.20 13.53 27.27
N THR A 195 -26.92 14.20 26.35
CA THR A 195 -27.97 13.55 25.55
C THR A 195 -27.36 12.72 24.42
N THR A 196 -27.93 11.54 24.17
CA THR A 196 -27.53 10.69 23.03
C THR A 196 -28.47 10.93 21.86
N THR A 197 -27.94 11.37 20.75
CA THR A 197 -28.68 11.58 19.50
C THR A 197 -28.22 10.59 18.42
N GLU A 198 -29.14 10.15 17.53
CA GLU A 198 -28.73 9.34 16.38
C GLU A 198 -27.78 10.09 15.46
N ASN A 199 -26.71 9.44 15.08
CA ASN A 199 -25.74 10.03 14.17
C ASN A 199 -26.23 9.89 12.72
N VAL A 200 -26.56 11.00 12.10
CA VAL A 200 -27.04 11.06 10.70
C VAL A 200 -25.98 10.53 9.70
N LEU A 201 -24.69 10.58 10.07
CA LEU A 201 -23.58 10.11 9.22
C LEU A 201 -23.32 8.59 9.37
N TYR A 202 -24.01 7.93 10.29
CA TYR A 202 -23.85 6.49 10.48
C TYR A 202 -24.54 5.71 9.36
N ILE A 203 -23.74 5.00 8.56
CA ILE A 203 -24.26 4.13 7.49
C ILE A 203 -24.81 2.83 8.04
N LYS A 204 -26.03 2.44 7.61
CA LYS A 204 -26.75 1.25 8.08
C LYS A 204 -27.00 0.24 6.93
N GLY A 205 -27.21 -1.00 7.28
CA GLY A 205 -27.70 -2.04 6.36
C GLY A 205 -26.80 -2.29 5.17
N LEU A 206 -27.36 -2.19 3.96
CA LEU A 206 -26.66 -2.51 2.72
C LEU A 206 -25.42 -1.62 2.48
N GLU A 207 -25.52 -0.32 2.79
CA GLU A 207 -24.42 0.63 2.62
C GLU A 207 -23.21 0.24 3.45
N ARG A 208 -23.41 -0.16 4.70
CA ARG A 208 -22.35 -0.66 5.59
C ARG A 208 -21.74 -1.96 5.07
N THR A 209 -22.56 -2.86 4.53
CA THR A 209 -22.08 -4.11 3.92
C THR A 209 -21.24 -3.84 2.69
N LEU A 210 -21.64 -2.89 1.83
CA LEU A 210 -20.86 -2.48 0.66
C LEU A 210 -19.56 -1.80 1.06
N ALA A 211 -19.56 -0.94 2.08
CA ALA A 211 -18.37 -0.30 2.61
C ALA A 211 -17.35 -1.35 3.16
N ASN A 212 -17.84 -2.33 3.91
CA ASN A 212 -16.99 -3.45 4.38
C ASN A 212 -16.45 -4.28 3.20
N GLY A 213 -17.28 -4.56 2.19
CA GLY A 213 -16.84 -5.25 0.97
C GLY A 213 -15.79 -4.45 0.20
N HIS A 214 -15.96 -3.14 0.08
CA HIS A 214 -14.96 -2.26 -0.55
C HIS A 214 -13.64 -2.25 0.23
N MET A 215 -13.70 -2.19 1.58
CA MET A 215 -12.52 -2.28 2.44
C MET A 215 -11.77 -3.60 2.23
N LEU A 216 -12.51 -4.70 2.10
CA LEU A 216 -11.92 -6.04 1.92
C LEU A 216 -11.25 -6.20 0.55
N ILE A 217 -11.87 -5.68 -0.53
CA ILE A 217 -11.43 -5.90 -1.91
C ILE A 217 -10.41 -4.86 -2.37
N SER A 218 -10.48 -3.62 -1.89
CA SER A 218 -9.65 -2.54 -2.40
C SER A 218 -8.31 -2.42 -1.65
N PRO A 219 -7.16 -2.69 -2.28
CA PRO A 219 -5.86 -2.52 -1.64
C PRO A 219 -5.58 -1.05 -1.26
N PHE A 220 -6.19 -0.09 -1.95
CA PHE A 220 -6.08 1.33 -1.59
C PHE A 220 -6.90 1.68 -0.34
N ALA A 221 -8.06 1.07 -0.16
CA ALA A 221 -8.86 1.21 1.06
C ALA A 221 -8.12 0.57 2.25
N GLN A 222 -7.50 -0.59 2.05
CA GLN A 222 -6.67 -1.24 3.07
C GLN A 222 -5.46 -0.38 3.45
N ALA A 223 -4.77 0.23 2.47
CA ALA A 223 -3.64 1.13 2.73
C ALA A 223 -4.05 2.37 3.56
N LYS A 224 -5.31 2.80 3.49
CA LYS A 224 -5.87 3.87 4.34
C LYS A 224 -6.36 3.36 5.69
N CYS A 225 -6.80 2.11 5.76
CA CYS A 225 -7.30 1.50 6.99
C CYS A 225 -6.17 1.16 7.98
N GLN A 226 -5.02 0.69 7.49
CA GLN A 226 -3.91 0.22 8.33
C GLN A 226 -3.43 1.24 9.36
N PRO A 227 -3.15 2.52 9.03
CA PRO A 227 -2.81 3.53 10.03
C PRO A 227 -3.88 3.67 11.10
N GLU A 228 -5.13 3.71 10.70
CA GLU A 228 -6.26 3.89 11.60
C GLU A 228 -6.47 2.73 12.55
N MET A 229 -6.19 1.50 12.11
CA MET A 229 -6.20 0.31 12.95
C MET A 229 -5.16 0.41 14.08
N GLN A 230 -3.99 0.98 13.82
CA GLN A 230 -2.94 1.20 14.82
C GLN A 230 -3.33 2.26 15.84
N HIS A 231 -3.93 3.36 15.41
CA HIS A 231 -4.43 4.41 16.30
C HIS A 231 -5.50 3.87 17.26
N GLU A 232 -6.43 3.08 16.76
CA GLU A 232 -7.47 2.46 17.60
C GLU A 232 -6.89 1.48 18.62
N THR A 233 -5.87 0.69 18.25
CA THR A 233 -5.24 -0.27 19.16
C THR A 233 -4.44 0.43 20.27
N ALA A 234 -3.82 1.57 19.99
CA ALA A 234 -3.03 2.32 20.95
C ALA A 234 -3.89 3.10 21.96
N ASP A 235 -4.98 3.71 21.51
CA ASP A 235 -5.83 4.57 22.34
C ASP A 235 -7.00 3.83 23.00
N MET A 236 -7.46 2.73 22.44
CA MET A 236 -8.63 1.99 22.86
C MET A 236 -8.29 0.53 23.16
N LYS A 237 -7.76 0.23 24.32
CA LYS A 237 -8.04 -1.06 25.01
C LYS A 237 -9.53 -1.22 25.37
N ALA A 238 -10.39 -0.41 24.76
CA ALA A 238 -11.81 -0.36 25.02
C ALA A 238 -12.57 -1.22 24.01
N GLU A 239 -13.55 -1.93 24.52
CA GLU A 239 -14.54 -2.82 23.90
C GLU A 239 -15.30 -2.26 22.66
N ASN A 240 -14.94 -1.08 22.14
CA ASN A 240 -15.69 -0.29 21.16
C ASN A 240 -14.93 0.10 19.89
N SER A 241 -13.85 -0.59 19.51
CA SER A 241 -13.19 -0.32 18.21
C SER A 241 -14.16 -0.70 17.07
N LEU A 242 -14.70 0.31 16.39
CA LEU A 242 -15.76 0.16 15.42
C LEU A 242 -15.28 -0.49 14.13
N ILE A 243 -14.04 -0.21 13.71
CA ILE A 243 -13.43 -0.83 12.53
C ILE A 243 -13.11 -2.30 12.83
N PHE A 244 -12.49 -2.59 13.97
CA PHE A 244 -12.15 -3.96 14.40
C PHE A 244 -13.36 -4.84 14.65
N LYS A 245 -14.45 -4.30 15.18
CA LYS A 245 -15.70 -5.05 15.40
C LYS A 245 -16.36 -5.50 14.10
N ASN A 246 -16.08 -4.79 12.99
CA ASN A 246 -16.64 -5.07 11.65
C ASN A 246 -15.63 -5.71 10.69
N VAL A 247 -14.31 -5.58 10.95
CA VAL A 247 -13.21 -6.11 10.13
C VAL A 247 -12.30 -6.96 11.01
N SER A 248 -12.89 -7.81 11.83
CA SER A 248 -12.18 -8.57 12.88
C SER A 248 -11.17 -9.61 12.38
N HIS A 249 -10.95 -9.75 11.08
CA HIS A 249 -10.19 -10.88 10.55
C HIS A 249 -9.06 -10.43 9.63
N HIS A 250 -7.88 -10.20 10.18
CA HIS A 250 -6.62 -10.02 9.44
C HIS A 250 -6.44 -11.09 8.34
N TRP A 251 -6.97 -12.29 8.56
CA TRP A 251 -6.95 -13.39 7.59
C TRP A 251 -7.78 -13.13 6.35
N GLU A 252 -8.89 -12.40 6.45
CA GLU A 252 -9.75 -12.05 5.30
C GLU A 252 -9.01 -11.10 4.36
N PHE A 253 -8.34 -10.07 4.89
CA PHE A 253 -7.48 -9.19 4.11
C PHE A 253 -6.34 -9.95 3.45
N LEU A 254 -5.66 -10.81 4.20
CA LEU A 254 -4.54 -11.60 3.69
C LEU A 254 -4.99 -12.50 2.53
N MET A 255 -6.09 -13.23 2.70
CA MET A 255 -6.61 -14.14 1.68
C MET A 255 -7.07 -13.39 0.43
N MET A 256 -7.78 -12.26 0.58
CA MET A 256 -8.21 -11.45 -0.57
C MET A 256 -7.01 -10.89 -1.33
N ASN A 257 -6.04 -10.34 -0.65
CA ASN A 257 -4.81 -9.85 -1.28
C ASN A 257 -4.05 -10.94 -2.03
N LEU A 258 -3.95 -12.15 -1.48
CA LEU A 258 -3.32 -13.28 -2.18
C LEU A 258 -4.10 -13.67 -3.45
N ILE A 259 -5.43 -13.67 -3.39
CA ILE A 259 -6.28 -13.91 -4.56
C ILE A 259 -6.04 -12.83 -5.62
N GLU A 260 -5.99 -11.57 -5.23
CA GLU A 260 -5.74 -10.43 -6.15
C GLU A 260 -4.37 -10.51 -6.81
N ILE A 261 -3.31 -10.84 -6.08
CA ILE A 261 -1.98 -11.05 -6.67
C ILE A 261 -2.05 -12.14 -7.75
N ILE A 262 -2.72 -13.25 -7.46
CA ILE A 262 -2.87 -14.36 -8.42
C ILE A 262 -3.67 -13.88 -9.64
N VAL A 263 -4.78 -13.18 -9.44
CA VAL A 263 -5.64 -12.67 -10.52
C VAL A 263 -4.85 -11.70 -11.41
N PHE A 264 -4.23 -10.66 -10.86
CA PHE A 264 -3.48 -9.67 -11.64
C PHE A 264 -2.28 -10.31 -12.35
N THR A 265 -1.59 -11.23 -11.69
CA THR A 265 -0.48 -11.97 -12.32
C THR A 265 -0.96 -12.82 -13.49
N ARG A 266 -2.05 -13.59 -13.33
CA ARG A 266 -2.60 -14.44 -14.39
C ARG A 266 -3.13 -13.64 -15.56
N LEU A 267 -3.92 -12.58 -15.28
CA LEU A 267 -4.46 -11.69 -16.30
C LEU A 267 -3.33 -10.99 -17.06
N GLY A 268 -2.36 -10.43 -16.35
CA GLY A 268 -1.22 -9.76 -16.97
C GLY A 268 -0.40 -10.70 -17.85
N LEU A 269 -0.11 -11.92 -17.40
CA LEU A 269 0.59 -12.93 -18.19
C LEU A 269 -0.18 -13.33 -19.44
N LEU A 270 -1.49 -13.58 -19.34
CA LEU A 270 -2.32 -14.00 -20.46
C LEU A 270 -2.43 -12.90 -21.52
N LEU A 271 -2.63 -11.66 -21.08
CA LEU A 271 -2.78 -10.51 -21.98
C LEU A 271 -1.43 -10.14 -22.61
N PHE A 272 -0.34 -10.08 -21.85
CA PHE A 272 0.99 -9.78 -22.38
C PHE A 272 1.50 -10.82 -23.40
N LYS A 273 1.13 -12.11 -23.23
CA LYS A 273 1.47 -13.14 -24.21
C LYS A 273 0.80 -12.94 -25.56
N LYS A 274 -0.44 -12.40 -25.59
CA LYS A 274 -1.24 -12.20 -26.80
C LYS A 274 -0.91 -10.93 -27.56
N GLN A 275 -0.17 -10.00 -26.95
CA GLN A 275 0.13 -8.71 -27.56
C GLN A 275 1.21 -8.83 -28.63
N ASP A 276 1.02 -8.13 -29.75
CA ASP A 276 2.05 -7.95 -30.77
C ASP A 276 2.97 -6.79 -30.36
N LEU A 277 4.20 -7.13 -30.02
CA LEU A 277 5.25 -6.16 -29.76
C LEU A 277 5.86 -5.74 -31.10
N LYS A 278 5.31 -4.67 -31.72
CA LYS A 278 5.85 -4.07 -32.94
C LYS A 278 6.97 -3.10 -32.62
#